data_77e599b5957bea1fa51909e1cc48b8fb
#
_entry.id   77e599b5957bea1fa51909e1cc48b8fb
#
_cell.length_a   1.000
_cell.length_b   1.000
_cell.length_c   1.000
_cell.angle_alpha   90.00
_cell.angle_beta   90.00
_cell.angle_gamma   90.00
#
_symmetry.space_group_name_H-M   'P 1'
#
loop_
_entity.id
_entity.type
_entity.pdbx_description
1 polymer ?
#
loop_
_entity_poly.entity_id
_entity_poly.type
_entity_poly.pdbx_seq_one_letter_code
_entity_poly.pdbx_strand_id
1 'polypeptide(L)'
;FNLIKCAKKIMGWGTKYVVIKKAEHGSLLFFEDVIFPSPGFPLENIVDPTGAGDSFAGAMIGYLASKKKTNLSTIKKSIMYGNVMGSFAVQKYGLGRLLELTKADITKRVKQYEKMVSF
;
A
#
# COMPACT_ATOMS: atom_id res chain seq x y z
N PHE A 1 1.40 -21.82 5.73
CA PHE A 1 0.60 -20.63 6.00
C PHE A 1 -0.20 -20.25 4.76
N ASN A 2 -1.52 -20.17 4.88
CA ASN A 2 -2.39 -19.92 3.73
C ASN A 2 -3.11 -18.58 3.86
N LEU A 3 -2.60 -17.57 3.17
CA LEU A 3 -3.14 -16.21 3.20
C LEU A 3 -4.55 -16.13 2.63
N ILE A 4 -4.86 -16.93 1.62
CA ILE A 4 -6.18 -16.94 0.98
C ILE A 4 -7.23 -17.45 1.96
N LYS A 5 -6.93 -18.53 2.69
CA LYS A 5 -7.84 -19.04 3.72
C LYS A 5 -8.07 -18.03 4.85
N CYS A 6 -7.00 -17.38 5.30
CA CYS A 6 -7.11 -16.34 6.33
C CYS A 6 -7.99 -15.19 5.88
N ALA A 7 -7.79 -14.70 4.66
CA ALA A 7 -8.58 -13.61 4.10
C ALA A 7 -10.06 -13.98 3.99
N LYS A 8 -10.35 -15.18 3.47
CA LYS A 8 -11.74 -15.67 3.34
C LYS A 8 -12.42 -15.79 4.69
N LYS A 9 -11.71 -16.23 5.72
CA LYS A 9 -12.26 -16.31 7.07
C LYS A 9 -12.63 -14.94 7.61
N ILE A 10 -11.76 -13.93 7.43
CA ILE A 10 -12.03 -12.56 7.86
C ILE A 10 -13.22 -11.99 7.08
N MET A 11 -13.29 -12.21 5.77
CA MET A 11 -14.41 -11.77 4.94
C MET A 11 -15.73 -12.43 5.37
N GLY A 12 -15.66 -13.67 5.84
CA GLY A 12 -16.83 -14.38 6.41
C GLY A 12 -17.41 -13.71 7.64
N TRP A 13 -16.64 -12.84 8.31
CA TRP A 13 -17.14 -12.03 9.44
C TRP A 13 -17.81 -10.72 9.01
N GLY A 14 -17.97 -10.50 7.70
CA GLY A 14 -18.68 -9.34 7.15
C GLY A 14 -17.79 -8.24 6.58
N THR A 15 -16.49 -8.42 6.59
CA THR A 15 -15.55 -7.45 6.01
C THR A 15 -15.55 -7.57 4.49
N LYS A 16 -15.76 -6.46 3.79
CA LYS A 16 -15.81 -6.44 2.31
C LYS A 16 -14.43 -6.47 1.66
N TYR A 17 -13.48 -5.77 2.25
CA TYR A 17 -12.12 -5.64 1.72
C TYR A 17 -11.13 -6.11 2.78
N VAL A 18 -10.20 -6.96 2.38
CA VAL A 18 -9.10 -7.40 3.24
C VAL A 18 -7.80 -7.12 2.52
N VAL A 19 -6.89 -6.41 3.18
CA VAL A 19 -5.56 -6.13 2.66
C VAL A 19 -4.54 -6.83 3.55
N ILE A 20 -3.79 -7.73 2.98
CA ILE A 20 -2.70 -8.41 3.69
C ILE A 20 -1.38 -7.83 3.19
N LYS A 21 -0.64 -7.18 4.07
CA LYS A 21 0.68 -6.61 3.75
C LYS A 21 1.75 -7.68 3.93
N LYS A 22 2.71 -7.70 3.01
CA LYS A 22 3.81 -8.67 3.00
C LYS A 22 5.17 -7.98 3.01
N ALA A 23 5.34 -6.98 3.86
CA ALA A 23 6.58 -6.22 3.99
C ALA A 23 7.06 -5.69 2.61
N GLU A 24 8.34 -5.91 2.27
CA GLU A 24 8.91 -5.47 0.99
C GLU A 24 8.30 -6.17 -0.23
N HIS A 25 7.55 -7.24 -0.02
CA HIS A 25 6.91 -8.00 -1.10
C HIS A 25 5.55 -7.42 -1.53
N GLY A 26 5.14 -6.31 -0.94
CA GLY A 26 3.89 -5.64 -1.30
C GLY A 26 2.68 -6.15 -0.53
N SER A 27 1.55 -6.31 -1.21
CA SER A 27 0.31 -6.68 -0.54
C SER A 27 -0.62 -7.49 -1.44
N LEU A 28 -1.60 -8.14 -0.80
CA LEU A 28 -2.71 -8.80 -1.47
C LEU A 28 -4.00 -8.13 -1.01
N LEU A 29 -4.83 -7.71 -1.97
CA LEU A 29 -6.18 -7.23 -1.73
C LEU A 29 -7.16 -8.34 -2.06
N PHE A 30 -8.10 -8.58 -1.15
CA PHE A 30 -9.21 -9.51 -1.36
C PHE A 30 -10.52 -8.73 -1.33
N PHE A 31 -11.34 -8.92 -2.35
CA PHE A 31 -12.66 -8.32 -2.46
C PHE A 31 -13.55 -9.26 -3.27
N GLU A 32 -14.61 -9.81 -2.67
CA GLU A 32 -15.46 -10.85 -3.27
C GLU A 32 -14.57 -11.99 -3.80
N ASP A 33 -14.62 -12.29 -5.09
CA ASP A 33 -13.78 -13.32 -5.73
C ASP A 33 -12.50 -12.74 -6.34
N VAL A 34 -12.24 -11.44 -6.15
CA VAL A 34 -11.08 -10.76 -6.70
C VAL A 34 -9.91 -10.87 -5.74
N ILE A 35 -8.75 -11.25 -6.26
CA ILE A 35 -7.46 -11.17 -5.57
C ILE A 35 -6.59 -10.23 -6.38
N PHE A 36 -6.17 -9.13 -5.79
CA PHE A 36 -5.33 -8.15 -6.45
C PHE A 36 -3.98 -8.07 -5.75
N PRO A 37 -2.93 -8.68 -6.32
CA PRO A 37 -1.58 -8.53 -5.80
C PRO A 37 -0.98 -7.21 -6.26
N SER A 38 -0.25 -6.55 -5.36
CA SER A 38 0.52 -5.37 -5.72
C SER A 38 1.92 -5.50 -5.16
N PRO A 39 2.97 -5.25 -5.98
CA PRO A 39 4.34 -5.34 -5.49
C PRO A 39 4.69 -4.15 -4.59
N GLY A 40 5.68 -4.35 -3.72
CA GLY A 40 6.33 -3.23 -3.07
C GLY A 40 7.11 -2.41 -4.08
N PHE A 41 7.35 -1.14 -3.79
CA PHE A 41 8.23 -0.32 -4.63
C PHE A 41 9.67 -0.78 -4.43
N PRO A 42 10.38 -1.17 -5.48
CA PRO A 42 11.73 -1.69 -5.35
C PRO A 42 12.72 -0.60 -4.95
N LEU A 43 13.49 -0.88 -3.91
CA LEU A 43 14.52 0.01 -3.41
C LEU A 43 15.84 -0.74 -3.34
N GLU A 44 16.91 -0.07 -3.77
CA GLU A 44 18.25 -0.63 -3.65
C GLU A 44 18.69 -0.73 -2.19
N ASN A 45 18.39 0.31 -1.40
CA ASN A 45 18.79 0.37 0.00
C ASN A 45 17.60 0.66 0.91
N ILE A 46 17.45 -0.17 1.94
CA ILE A 46 16.48 0.03 3.00
C ILE A 46 17.28 0.32 4.27
N VAL A 47 17.03 1.51 4.85
CA VAL A 47 17.73 1.93 6.06
C VAL A 47 17.05 1.39 7.31
N ASP A 48 15.71 1.55 7.38
CA ASP A 48 14.94 1.13 8.56
C ASP A 48 13.52 0.78 8.15
N PRO A 49 13.09 -0.50 8.28
CA PRO A 49 11.73 -0.90 7.94
C PRO A 49 10.68 -0.45 8.95
N THR A 50 11.09 0.09 10.10
CA THR A 50 10.17 0.52 11.16
C THR A 50 9.25 1.63 10.65
N GLY A 51 7.95 1.48 10.88
CA GLY A 51 6.96 2.47 10.50
C GLY A 51 6.46 2.37 9.05
N ALA A 52 7.03 1.48 8.23
CA ALA A 52 6.56 1.30 6.86
C ALA A 52 5.09 0.87 6.80
N GLY A 53 4.69 -0.04 7.69
CA GLY A 53 3.31 -0.50 7.79
C GLY A 53 2.34 0.60 8.19
N ASP A 54 2.73 1.43 9.14
CA ASP A 54 1.91 2.56 9.59
C ASP A 54 1.78 3.61 8.49
N SER A 55 2.86 3.88 7.77
CA SER A 55 2.85 4.79 6.62
C SER A 55 1.98 4.27 5.48
N PHE A 56 2.02 2.96 5.22
CA PHE A 56 1.14 2.31 4.26
C PHE A 56 -0.33 2.52 4.64
N ALA A 57 -0.68 2.17 5.87
CA ALA A 57 -2.07 2.29 6.35
C ALA A 57 -2.55 3.73 6.36
N GLY A 58 -1.72 4.66 6.83
CA GLY A 58 -2.05 6.09 6.87
C GLY A 58 -2.28 6.66 5.48
N ALA A 59 -1.44 6.34 4.52
CA ALA A 59 -1.58 6.80 3.15
C ALA A 59 -2.83 6.21 2.49
N MET A 60 -3.10 4.93 2.71
CA MET A 60 -4.28 4.25 2.19
C MET A 60 -5.56 4.91 2.71
N ILE A 61 -5.64 5.11 4.03
CA ILE A 61 -6.81 5.74 4.67
C ILE A 61 -6.96 7.18 4.21
N GLY A 62 -5.87 7.94 4.16
CA GLY A 62 -5.89 9.33 3.71
C GLY A 62 -6.38 9.48 2.28
N TYR A 63 -5.94 8.61 1.39
CA TYR A 63 -6.43 8.60 0.01
C TYR A 63 -7.93 8.30 -0.05
N LEU A 64 -8.39 7.27 0.64
CA LEU A 64 -9.81 6.90 0.65
C LEU A 64 -10.68 8.01 1.23
N ALA A 65 -10.22 8.68 2.30
CA ALA A 65 -10.95 9.78 2.90
C ALA A 65 -11.10 10.98 1.94
N SER A 66 -10.20 11.13 0.97
CA SER A 66 -10.27 12.20 -0.03
C SER A 66 -11.25 11.91 -1.17
N LYS A 67 -11.81 10.69 -1.24
CA LYS A 67 -12.68 10.24 -2.32
C LYS A 67 -14.13 10.16 -1.85
N LYS A 68 -15.06 10.48 -2.77
CA LYS A 68 -16.51 10.44 -2.48
C LYS A 68 -17.07 9.03 -2.43
N LYS A 69 -16.44 8.10 -3.15
CA LYS A 69 -16.88 6.71 -3.24
C LYS A 69 -15.74 5.76 -2.91
N THR A 70 -16.06 4.70 -2.18
CA THR A 70 -15.17 3.58 -1.95
C THR A 70 -15.62 2.42 -2.83
N ASN A 71 -14.83 2.09 -3.83
CA ASN A 71 -15.07 0.97 -4.74
C ASN A 71 -13.75 0.27 -5.03
N LEU A 72 -13.78 -0.79 -5.83
CA LEU A 72 -12.57 -1.56 -6.14
C LEU A 72 -11.46 -0.68 -6.72
N SER A 73 -11.80 0.24 -7.62
CA SER A 73 -10.81 1.14 -8.25
C SER A 73 -10.14 2.05 -7.23
N THR A 74 -10.91 2.68 -6.33
CA THR A 74 -10.34 3.58 -5.31
C THR A 74 -9.53 2.80 -4.27
N ILE A 75 -9.95 1.59 -3.91
CA ILE A 75 -9.19 0.73 -3.01
C ILE A 75 -7.83 0.35 -3.64
N LYS A 76 -7.82 -0.06 -4.92
CA LYS A 76 -6.57 -0.37 -5.62
C LYS A 76 -5.61 0.83 -5.64
N LYS A 77 -6.12 2.02 -5.93
CA LYS A 77 -5.31 3.25 -5.92
C LYS A 77 -4.81 3.59 -4.52
N SER A 78 -5.62 3.37 -3.49
CA SER A 78 -5.20 3.61 -2.11
C SER A 78 -4.03 2.70 -1.72
N ILE A 79 -4.03 1.45 -2.19
CA ILE A 79 -2.94 0.50 -1.96
C ILE A 79 -1.66 0.97 -2.66
N MET A 80 -1.78 1.51 -3.86
CA MET A 80 -0.65 2.08 -4.59
C MET A 80 0.00 3.21 -3.77
N TYR A 81 -0.79 4.15 -3.25
CA TYR A 81 -0.30 5.20 -2.37
C TYR A 81 0.34 4.62 -1.10
N GLY A 82 -0.25 3.57 -0.55
CA GLY A 82 0.30 2.86 0.60
C GLY A 82 1.69 2.30 0.31
N ASN A 83 1.86 1.59 -0.81
CA ASN A 83 3.17 1.04 -1.21
C ASN A 83 4.20 2.14 -1.44
N VAL A 84 3.81 3.25 -2.06
CA VAL A 84 4.70 4.38 -2.32
C VAL A 84 5.14 5.04 -1.01
N MET A 85 4.20 5.34 -0.12
CA MET A 85 4.53 5.98 1.16
C MET A 85 5.37 5.06 2.06
N GLY A 86 5.04 3.76 2.08
CA GLY A 86 5.86 2.79 2.79
C GLY A 86 7.31 2.75 2.27
N SER A 87 7.49 2.90 0.96
CA SER A 87 8.82 2.94 0.35
C SER A 87 9.64 4.16 0.79
N PHE A 88 8.99 5.31 0.98
CA PHE A 88 9.68 6.49 1.50
C PHE A 88 10.06 6.31 2.98
N ALA A 89 9.18 5.73 3.78
CA ALA A 89 9.39 5.58 5.21
C ALA A 89 10.65 4.78 5.56
N VAL A 90 11.01 3.81 4.73
CA VAL A 90 12.18 2.93 5.00
C VAL A 90 13.52 3.53 4.55
N GLN A 91 13.52 4.70 3.90
CA GLN A 91 14.73 5.31 3.35
C GLN A 91 15.58 6.04 4.39
N LYS A 92 15.02 6.38 5.55
CA LYS A 92 15.71 7.03 6.67
C LYS A 92 15.18 6.52 7.99
N TYR A 93 15.95 6.71 9.06
CA TYR A 93 15.51 6.37 10.40
C TYR A 93 14.34 7.25 10.86
N GLY A 94 13.42 6.64 11.59
CA GLY A 94 12.26 7.33 12.16
C GLY A 94 11.43 8.03 11.09
N LEU A 95 11.06 9.29 11.34
CA LEU A 95 10.26 10.10 10.43
C LEU A 95 11.11 10.93 9.44
N GLY A 96 12.44 10.74 9.43
CA GLY A 96 13.36 11.60 8.70
C GLY A 96 13.00 11.82 7.23
N ARG A 97 12.71 10.73 6.50
CA ARG A 97 12.35 10.85 5.08
C ARG A 97 10.97 11.46 4.88
N LEU A 98 10.00 11.08 5.73
CA LEU A 98 8.63 11.57 5.62
C LEU A 98 8.52 13.07 5.87
N LEU A 99 9.32 13.61 6.79
CA LEU A 99 9.36 15.04 7.07
C LEU A 99 9.93 15.87 5.93
N GLU A 100 10.75 15.26 5.06
CA GLU A 100 11.34 15.92 3.89
C GLU A 100 10.44 15.88 2.66
N LEU A 101 9.42 15.00 2.64
CA LEU A 101 8.64 14.76 1.44
C LEU A 101 7.88 15.99 0.98
N THR A 102 7.92 16.22 -0.34
CA THR A 102 7.08 17.19 -1.00
C THR A 102 5.99 16.44 -1.79
N LYS A 103 4.93 17.18 -2.14
CA LYS A 103 3.89 16.62 -3.01
C LYS A 103 4.46 16.16 -4.36
N ALA A 104 5.46 16.89 -4.87
CA ALA A 104 6.13 16.53 -6.13
C ALA A 104 6.86 15.19 -6.02
N ASP A 105 7.53 14.92 -4.90
CA ASP A 105 8.21 13.64 -4.66
C ASP A 105 7.23 12.48 -4.70
N ILE A 106 6.11 12.63 -4.03
CA ILE A 106 5.06 11.61 -3.97
C ILE A 106 4.48 11.36 -5.35
N THR A 107 4.11 12.42 -6.06
CA THR A 107 3.54 12.33 -7.41
C THR A 107 4.51 11.63 -8.38
N LYS A 108 5.79 11.96 -8.30
CA LYS A 108 6.82 11.34 -9.14
C LYS A 108 6.90 9.83 -8.90
N ARG A 109 6.95 9.43 -7.62
CA ARG A 109 7.06 8.00 -7.29
C ARG A 109 5.78 7.23 -7.61
N VAL A 110 4.61 7.83 -7.42
CA VAL A 110 3.33 7.24 -7.84
C VAL A 110 3.34 6.95 -9.34
N LYS A 111 3.79 7.90 -10.16
CA LYS A 111 3.90 7.69 -11.60
C LYS A 111 4.89 6.59 -11.97
N GLN A 112 6.01 6.52 -11.28
CA GLN A 112 6.98 5.44 -11.46
C GLN A 112 6.36 4.08 -11.12
N TYR A 113 5.61 4.02 -10.03
CA TYR A 113 4.92 2.81 -9.60
C TYR A 113 3.89 2.36 -10.64
N GLU A 114 3.05 3.28 -11.12
CA GLU A 114 2.06 2.98 -12.15
C GLU A 114 2.71 2.41 -13.41
N LYS A 115 3.79 3.02 -13.86
CA LYS A 115 4.54 2.56 -15.02
C LYS A 115 5.16 1.18 -14.79
N MET A 116 5.66 0.93 -13.60
CA MET A 116 6.29 -0.34 -13.24
C MET A 116 5.30 -1.50 -13.25
N VAL A 117 4.04 -1.29 -12.83
CA VAL A 117 3.04 -2.34 -12.72
C VAL A 117 2.13 -2.46 -13.95
N SER A 118 2.25 -1.57 -14.93
CA SER A 118 1.44 -1.63 -16.14
C SER A 118 2.07 -2.54 -17.20
N PHE A 119 1.22 -3.08 -18.04
CA PHE A 119 1.66 -3.91 -19.17
C PHE A 119 1.71 -3.13 -20.46
#